data_9833c7b6f850ae4174701ecd9ba7c1a0
#
_entry.id   9833c7b6f850ae4174701ecd9ba7c1a0
#
_cell.length_a   1.000
_cell.length_b   1.000
_cell.length_c   1.000
_cell.angle_alpha   90.00
_cell.angle_beta   90.00
_cell.angle_gamma   90.00
#
_symmetry.space_group_name_H-M   'P 1'
#
loop_
_entity.id
_entity.type
_entity.pdbx_description
1 polymer ?
#
loop_
_entity_poly.entity_id
_entity_poly.type
_entity_poly.pdbx_seq_one_letter_code
_entity_poly.pdbx_strand_id
1 'polypeptide(L)'
;MLAEGVRQVARGDLTPKPVFASRDELGGLTRAFADMTGQLHDARTLVQRSVAQLEGARANLQTILDNLTAGVIVFDREGRIDTVNPGATRILRLPLSAYRGRPLSDVAELEAFAREVMSRFDAQAEMREPGERSHWQDAFELQTGPERDRLTLLVRGAAMPQDARLMVFDDITELVSAQRAEAWSEVARRLAHEIKNPLTPIQLSAERIAHRLGPKLGQADQAMLARSVETIVNQVQSMKTLVNEFRDYARLPAAQLGVLDLNALVAEVLALYATEQESGRLRAECEPALPPIVGDATQLRQVVHNLVQNALDAVADREDGVARVRTESLRDERGDLRAVRLLVIDNGPGFADKVLKRAFEPYVTTKSKGTGLGLAVVKKIADEHGARLRVANLGALARAAADSQAGPSAPRGAQVSLSFSNFPPAERAAVSAAAAASRA
;
A
#
# COMPACT_ATOMS: atom_id res chain seq x y z
N MET A 1 46.26 -37.63 -51.35
CA MET A 1 44.81 -37.44 -51.22
C MET A 1 44.26 -38.08 -49.93
N LEU A 2 44.38 -39.38 -49.65
CA LEU A 2 43.92 -40.02 -48.41
C LEU A 2 44.60 -39.42 -47.16
N ALA A 3 45.95 -39.28 -47.19
CA ALA A 3 46.70 -38.64 -46.10
C ALA A 3 46.36 -37.20 -45.84
N GLU A 4 45.88 -36.46 -46.86
CA GLU A 4 45.40 -35.10 -46.75
C GLU A 4 44.04 -35.08 -46.11
N GLY A 5 43.09 -35.94 -46.48
CA GLY A 5 41.80 -36.12 -45.87
C GLY A 5 41.90 -36.48 -44.37
N VAL A 6 42.82 -37.40 -44.03
CA VAL A 6 43.10 -37.74 -42.61
C VAL A 6 43.60 -36.54 -41.84
N ARG A 7 44.50 -35.72 -42.37
CA ARG A 7 44.98 -34.49 -41.74
C ARG A 7 43.90 -33.46 -41.56
N GLN A 8 42.99 -33.34 -42.54
CA GLN A 8 41.83 -32.44 -42.45
C GLN A 8 40.85 -32.86 -41.35
N VAL A 9 40.54 -34.18 -41.29
CA VAL A 9 39.72 -34.75 -40.22
C VAL A 9 40.37 -34.56 -38.85
N ALA A 10 41.70 -34.80 -38.74
CA ALA A 10 42.45 -34.56 -37.52
C ALA A 10 42.43 -33.09 -37.08
N ARG A 11 42.25 -32.15 -38.00
CA ARG A 11 42.02 -30.69 -37.72
C ARG A 11 40.58 -30.31 -37.49
N GLY A 12 39.65 -31.28 -37.46
CA GLY A 12 38.22 -31.08 -37.17
C GLY A 12 37.32 -30.81 -38.39
N ASP A 13 37.88 -30.92 -39.62
CA ASP A 13 37.08 -30.80 -40.86
C ASP A 13 36.46 -32.15 -41.20
N LEU A 14 35.18 -32.33 -40.84
CA LEU A 14 34.36 -33.51 -41.07
C LEU A 14 33.51 -33.42 -42.36
N THR A 15 33.81 -32.51 -43.27
CA THR A 15 33.11 -32.46 -44.56
C THR A 15 33.26 -33.76 -45.34
N PRO A 16 32.22 -34.18 -46.13
CA PRO A 16 32.29 -35.41 -46.89
C PRO A 16 33.54 -35.46 -47.76
N LYS A 17 34.34 -36.52 -47.63
CA LYS A 17 35.59 -36.69 -48.39
C LYS A 17 35.33 -37.51 -49.66
N PRO A 18 35.95 -37.19 -50.78
CA PRO A 18 35.75 -37.92 -52.02
C PRO A 18 36.18 -39.36 -51.89
N VAL A 19 35.33 -40.30 -52.30
CA VAL A 19 35.59 -41.72 -52.32
C VAL A 19 36.20 -42.13 -53.70
N PHE A 20 37.35 -42.80 -53.71
CA PHE A 20 37.90 -43.31 -54.96
C PHE A 20 37.16 -44.57 -55.41
N ALA A 21 36.73 -44.59 -56.66
CA ALA A 21 36.00 -45.70 -57.26
C ALA A 21 36.93 -46.80 -57.69
N SER A 22 37.90 -47.21 -56.88
CA SER A 22 38.76 -48.33 -57.10
C SER A 22 38.19 -49.60 -56.47
N ARG A 23 38.41 -50.76 -57.13
CA ARG A 23 38.00 -52.10 -56.62
C ARG A 23 39.10 -52.81 -55.83
N ASP A 24 40.17 -52.15 -55.54
CA ASP A 24 41.30 -52.64 -54.79
C ASP A 24 41.13 -52.31 -53.27
N GLU A 25 42.12 -52.76 -52.49
CA GLU A 25 42.17 -52.55 -51.03
C GLU A 25 42.12 -51.04 -50.64
N LEU A 26 42.68 -50.17 -51.47
CA LEU A 26 42.68 -48.73 -51.30
C LEU A 26 41.27 -48.15 -51.47
N GLY A 27 40.44 -48.65 -52.37
CA GLY A 27 39.03 -48.27 -52.51
C GLY A 27 38.19 -48.72 -51.32
N GLY A 28 38.48 -49.86 -50.73
CA GLY A 28 37.86 -50.30 -49.47
C GLY A 28 38.19 -49.39 -48.30
N LEU A 29 39.43 -48.97 -48.15
CA LEU A 29 39.88 -48.09 -47.07
C LEU A 29 39.30 -46.67 -47.19
N THR A 30 39.20 -46.11 -48.42
CA THR A 30 38.59 -44.78 -48.63
C THR A 30 37.11 -44.77 -48.34
N ARG A 31 36.39 -45.88 -48.63
CA ARG A 31 34.92 -45.97 -48.23
C ARG A 31 34.78 -46.04 -46.71
N ALA A 32 35.55 -46.94 -46.02
CA ALA A 32 35.48 -47.02 -44.58
C ALA A 32 35.87 -45.71 -43.89
N PHE A 33 36.85 -44.99 -44.45
CA PHE A 33 37.21 -43.66 -43.93
C PHE A 33 36.10 -42.60 -44.15
N ALA A 34 35.45 -42.60 -45.32
CA ALA A 34 34.31 -41.72 -45.62
C ALA A 34 33.10 -42.04 -44.73
N ASP A 35 32.81 -43.34 -44.51
CA ASP A 35 31.73 -43.76 -43.59
C ASP A 35 32.01 -43.33 -42.16
N MET A 36 33.26 -43.53 -41.68
CA MET A 36 33.66 -43.08 -40.35
C MET A 36 33.56 -41.55 -40.21
N THR A 37 34.03 -40.80 -41.21
CA THR A 37 33.93 -39.33 -41.18
C THR A 37 32.47 -38.84 -41.22
N GLY A 38 31.60 -39.54 -42.00
CA GLY A 38 30.15 -39.31 -42.02
C GLY A 38 29.52 -39.54 -40.63
N GLN A 39 29.78 -40.67 -40.00
CA GLN A 39 29.30 -40.98 -38.65
C GLN A 39 29.76 -39.95 -37.60
N LEU A 40 31.02 -39.52 -37.67
CA LEU A 40 31.54 -38.48 -36.80
C LEU A 40 30.86 -37.12 -37.04
N HIS A 41 30.59 -36.76 -38.28
CA HIS A 41 29.86 -35.57 -38.65
C HIS A 41 28.44 -35.59 -38.10
N ASP A 42 27.72 -36.68 -38.30
CA ASP A 42 26.33 -36.85 -37.81
C ASP A 42 26.29 -36.84 -36.29
N ALA A 43 27.21 -37.55 -35.61
CA ALA A 43 27.29 -37.53 -34.14
C ALA A 43 27.57 -36.11 -33.60
N ARG A 44 28.50 -35.36 -34.22
CA ARG A 44 28.83 -33.99 -33.84
C ARG A 44 27.60 -33.05 -34.04
N THR A 45 26.92 -33.21 -35.17
CA THR A 45 25.71 -32.41 -35.47
C THR A 45 24.59 -32.71 -34.48
N LEU A 46 24.39 -33.98 -34.11
CA LEU A 46 23.42 -34.38 -33.09
C LEU A 46 23.73 -33.75 -31.73
N VAL A 47 25.01 -33.84 -31.28
CA VAL A 47 25.43 -33.21 -30.04
C VAL A 47 25.22 -31.69 -30.05
N GLN A 48 25.61 -31.02 -31.15
CA GLN A 48 25.42 -29.58 -31.28
C GLN A 48 23.94 -29.18 -31.22
N ARG A 49 23.06 -29.94 -31.89
CA ARG A 49 21.59 -29.71 -31.83
C ARG A 49 21.05 -29.91 -30.40
N SER A 50 21.50 -30.98 -29.72
CA SER A 50 21.07 -31.26 -28.36
C SER A 50 21.54 -30.18 -27.37
N VAL A 51 22.77 -29.68 -27.51
CA VAL A 51 23.28 -28.56 -26.71
C VAL A 51 22.50 -27.29 -26.96
N ALA A 52 22.24 -26.92 -28.24
CA ALA A 52 21.46 -25.73 -28.60
C ALA A 52 20.00 -25.81 -28.10
N GLN A 53 19.40 -27.02 -28.16
CA GLN A 53 18.05 -27.22 -27.60
C GLN A 53 18.04 -27.04 -26.07
N LEU A 54 19.04 -27.59 -25.38
CA LEU A 54 19.16 -27.45 -23.91
C LEU A 54 19.38 -25.99 -23.50
N GLU A 55 20.28 -25.30 -24.21
CA GLU A 55 20.52 -23.87 -23.97
C GLU A 55 19.25 -23.00 -24.22
N GLY A 56 18.53 -23.29 -25.33
CA GLY A 56 17.26 -22.63 -25.63
C GLY A 56 16.18 -22.88 -24.55
N ALA A 57 16.06 -24.15 -24.11
CA ALA A 57 15.10 -24.49 -23.04
C ALA A 57 15.48 -23.80 -21.72
N ARG A 58 16.76 -23.76 -21.37
CA ARG A 58 17.27 -23.08 -20.17
C ARG A 58 17.00 -21.57 -20.22
N ALA A 59 17.30 -20.93 -21.36
CA ALA A 59 17.05 -19.50 -21.55
C ALA A 59 15.55 -19.16 -21.44
N ASN A 60 14.68 -20.01 -22.00
CA ASN A 60 13.23 -19.84 -21.89
C ASN A 60 12.73 -19.96 -20.45
N LEU A 61 13.19 -20.97 -19.70
CA LEU A 61 12.85 -21.15 -18.29
C LEU A 61 13.33 -19.95 -17.45
N GLN A 62 14.55 -19.45 -17.71
CA GLN A 62 15.06 -18.26 -17.03
C GLN A 62 14.18 -17.04 -17.30
N THR A 63 13.78 -16.83 -18.56
CA THR A 63 12.87 -15.73 -18.94
C THR A 63 11.52 -15.82 -18.22
N ILE A 64 10.98 -17.04 -18.08
CA ILE A 64 9.74 -17.27 -17.33
C ILE A 64 9.93 -16.89 -15.85
N LEU A 65 10.99 -17.38 -15.21
CA LEU A 65 11.29 -17.10 -13.82
C LEU A 65 11.50 -15.59 -13.56
N ASP A 66 12.16 -14.89 -14.48
CA ASP A 66 12.46 -13.46 -14.36
C ASP A 66 11.19 -12.59 -14.50
N ASN A 67 10.19 -13.06 -15.25
CA ASN A 67 8.92 -12.35 -15.46
C ASN A 67 7.81 -12.76 -14.46
N LEU A 68 8.05 -13.75 -13.60
CA LEU A 68 7.08 -14.08 -12.55
C LEU A 68 6.95 -12.93 -11.55
N THR A 69 5.71 -12.59 -11.21
CA THR A 69 5.38 -11.64 -10.14
C THR A 69 5.66 -12.25 -8.76
N ALA A 70 5.44 -13.55 -8.62
CA ALA A 70 5.74 -14.33 -7.42
C ALA A 70 7.24 -14.38 -7.12
N GLY A 71 7.58 -14.38 -5.84
CA GLY A 71 8.94 -14.65 -5.37
C GLY A 71 9.23 -16.16 -5.44
N VAL A 72 10.38 -16.50 -6.01
CA VAL A 72 10.86 -17.90 -6.11
C VAL A 72 12.24 -17.99 -5.51
N ILE A 73 12.42 -18.91 -4.55
CA ILE A 73 13.72 -19.26 -3.97
C ILE A 73 13.86 -20.77 -4.02
N VAL A 74 15.00 -21.22 -4.53
CA VAL A 74 15.40 -22.63 -4.49
C VAL A 74 16.52 -22.77 -3.47
N PHE A 75 16.38 -23.76 -2.60
CA PHE A 75 17.41 -24.13 -1.63
C PHE A 75 18.04 -25.45 -2.03
N ASP A 76 19.34 -25.57 -1.77
CA ASP A 76 20.07 -26.83 -1.89
C ASP A 76 19.68 -27.79 -0.76
N ARG A 77 20.32 -28.96 -0.75
CA ARG A 77 20.14 -30.01 0.28
C ARG A 77 20.45 -29.50 1.70
N GLU A 78 21.43 -28.62 1.83
CA GLU A 78 21.88 -28.02 3.09
C GLU A 78 21.01 -26.83 3.55
N GLY A 79 19.96 -26.47 2.78
CA GLY A 79 19.07 -25.32 3.07
C GLY A 79 19.67 -23.96 2.73
N ARG A 80 20.72 -23.92 1.88
CA ARG A 80 21.33 -22.69 1.38
C ARG A 80 20.62 -22.22 0.12
N ILE A 81 20.59 -20.92 -0.09
CA ILE A 81 19.98 -20.31 -1.27
C ILE A 81 20.81 -20.68 -2.52
N ASP A 82 20.25 -21.46 -3.42
CA ASP A 82 20.82 -21.78 -4.73
C ASP A 82 20.39 -20.76 -5.78
N THR A 83 19.09 -20.56 -5.94
CA THR A 83 18.50 -19.68 -6.97
C THR A 83 17.46 -18.76 -6.37
N VAL A 84 17.47 -17.49 -6.82
CA VAL A 84 16.49 -16.46 -6.45
C VAL A 84 16.06 -15.75 -7.72
N ASN A 85 14.75 -15.56 -7.91
CA ASN A 85 14.24 -14.76 -9.01
C ASN A 85 14.10 -13.26 -8.65
N PRO A 86 13.97 -12.36 -9.63
CA PRO A 86 13.75 -10.93 -9.37
C PRO A 86 12.47 -10.63 -8.58
N GLY A 87 11.43 -11.49 -8.70
CA GLY A 87 10.19 -11.40 -7.94
C GLY A 87 10.42 -11.44 -6.44
N ALA A 88 11.25 -12.37 -5.96
CA ALA A 88 11.60 -12.50 -4.55
C ALA A 88 12.27 -11.22 -4.00
N THR A 89 13.20 -10.66 -4.76
CA THR A 89 13.89 -9.40 -4.40
C THR A 89 12.92 -8.21 -4.35
N ARG A 90 11.95 -8.15 -5.27
CA ARG A 90 10.93 -7.07 -5.29
C ARG A 90 9.98 -7.15 -4.11
N ILE A 91 9.44 -8.35 -3.82
CA ILE A 91 8.47 -8.57 -2.73
C ILE A 91 9.13 -8.29 -1.38
N LEU A 92 10.28 -8.90 -1.10
CA LEU A 92 10.97 -8.75 0.19
C LEU A 92 11.76 -7.45 0.31
N ARG A 93 12.00 -6.73 -0.82
CA ARG A 93 12.79 -5.50 -0.90
C ARG A 93 14.21 -5.64 -0.32
N LEU A 94 14.77 -6.85 -0.48
CA LEU A 94 16.11 -7.23 0.00
C LEU A 94 16.94 -7.78 -1.16
N PRO A 95 18.25 -7.50 -1.22
CA PRO A 95 19.13 -7.98 -2.30
C PRO A 95 19.52 -9.47 -2.09
N LEU A 96 18.54 -10.37 -2.17
CA LEU A 96 18.71 -11.79 -1.85
C LEU A 96 19.75 -12.50 -2.74
N SER A 97 20.00 -12.00 -3.94
CA SER A 97 21.04 -12.53 -4.83
C SER A 97 22.45 -12.48 -4.22
N ALA A 98 22.70 -11.56 -3.29
CA ALA A 98 23.97 -11.44 -2.57
C ALA A 98 24.17 -12.55 -1.51
N TYR A 99 23.10 -13.25 -1.14
CA TYR A 99 23.11 -14.32 -0.14
C TYR A 99 23.16 -15.73 -0.75
N ARG A 100 23.42 -15.86 -2.06
CA ARG A 100 23.59 -17.15 -2.70
C ARG A 100 24.67 -17.99 -2.01
N GLY A 101 24.40 -19.27 -1.80
CA GLY A 101 25.28 -20.21 -1.08
C GLY A 101 25.23 -20.04 0.44
N ARG A 102 24.36 -19.16 0.97
CA ARG A 102 24.16 -18.97 2.40
C ARG A 102 22.74 -19.37 2.81
N PRO A 103 22.50 -19.74 4.07
CA PRO A 103 21.15 -19.98 4.54
C PRO A 103 20.33 -18.68 4.55
N LEU A 104 19.01 -18.78 4.36
CA LEU A 104 18.11 -17.61 4.39
C LEU A 104 18.10 -16.93 5.77
N SER A 105 18.41 -17.65 6.84
CA SER A 105 18.53 -17.12 8.21
C SER A 105 19.70 -16.13 8.40
N ASP A 106 20.67 -16.10 7.48
CA ASP A 106 21.75 -15.10 7.53
C ASP A 106 21.28 -13.69 7.14
N VAL A 107 20.08 -13.58 6.59
CA VAL A 107 19.42 -12.29 6.36
C VAL A 107 18.71 -11.91 7.65
N ALA A 108 19.24 -10.95 8.39
CA ALA A 108 18.80 -10.60 9.75
C ALA A 108 17.28 -10.29 9.82
N GLU A 109 16.74 -9.62 8.79
CA GLU A 109 15.32 -9.30 8.70
C GLU A 109 14.41 -10.51 8.46
N LEU A 110 14.99 -11.64 7.99
CA LEU A 110 14.24 -12.84 7.62
C LEU A 110 14.54 -14.03 8.55
N GLU A 111 15.34 -13.88 9.60
CA GLU A 111 15.77 -14.99 10.46
C GLU A 111 14.59 -15.80 11.03
N ALA A 112 13.59 -15.13 11.60
CA ALA A 112 12.42 -15.79 12.15
C ALA A 112 11.59 -16.50 11.07
N PHE A 113 11.37 -15.84 9.94
CA PHE A 113 10.67 -16.37 8.78
C PHE A 113 11.40 -17.60 8.20
N ALA A 114 12.72 -17.49 8.02
CA ALA A 114 13.54 -18.58 7.51
C ALA A 114 13.44 -19.83 8.40
N ARG A 115 13.50 -19.65 9.71
CA ARG A 115 13.38 -20.74 10.70
C ARG A 115 12.02 -21.44 10.60
N GLU A 116 10.96 -20.67 10.49
CA GLU A 116 9.61 -21.21 10.39
C GLU A 116 9.37 -21.94 9.06
N VAL A 117 9.81 -21.36 7.93
CA VAL A 117 9.76 -22.01 6.61
C VAL A 117 10.54 -23.31 6.58
N MET A 118 11.77 -23.34 7.13
CA MET A 118 12.57 -24.56 7.17
C MET A 118 11.92 -25.63 8.06
N SER A 119 11.36 -25.26 9.20
CA SER A 119 10.58 -26.17 10.05
C SER A 119 9.38 -26.81 9.31
N ARG A 120 8.70 -26.06 8.42
CA ARG A 120 7.64 -26.62 7.58
C ARG A 120 8.17 -27.64 6.57
N PHE A 121 9.32 -27.38 5.94
CA PHE A 121 9.97 -28.34 5.06
C PHE A 121 10.37 -29.62 5.79
N ASP A 122 10.92 -29.49 7.01
CA ASP A 122 11.36 -30.65 7.80
C ASP A 122 10.16 -31.48 8.28
N ALA A 123 9.10 -30.85 8.80
CA ALA A 123 7.87 -31.51 9.20
C ALA A 123 7.22 -32.27 8.03
N GLN A 124 7.25 -31.66 6.83
CA GLN A 124 6.68 -32.30 5.64
C GLN A 124 7.57 -33.47 5.14
N ALA A 125 8.88 -33.39 5.32
CA ALA A 125 9.78 -34.49 4.98
C ALA A 125 9.57 -35.73 5.87
N GLU A 126 9.24 -35.53 7.15
CA GLU A 126 8.94 -36.60 8.11
C GLU A 126 7.60 -37.31 7.82
N MET A 127 6.61 -36.60 7.26
CA MET A 127 5.28 -37.11 6.94
C MET A 127 5.20 -37.80 5.55
N ARG A 128 6.30 -37.87 4.80
CA ARG A 128 6.32 -38.28 3.40
C ARG A 128 6.13 -39.77 3.23
N GLU A 129 5.07 -40.20 2.54
CA GLU A 129 4.95 -41.55 2.00
C GLU A 129 5.79 -41.72 0.69
N PRO A 130 6.36 -42.91 0.44
CA PRO A 130 7.17 -43.15 -0.75
C PRO A 130 6.34 -42.96 -2.03
N GLY A 131 6.69 -41.94 -2.86
CA GLY A 131 6.04 -41.66 -4.16
C GLY A 131 5.14 -40.47 -4.22
N GLU A 132 4.84 -39.82 -3.11
CA GLU A 132 3.99 -38.63 -3.07
C GLU A 132 4.79 -37.31 -3.27
N ARG A 133 4.28 -36.43 -4.15
CA ARG A 133 4.83 -35.05 -4.29
C ARG A 133 4.35 -34.23 -3.10
N SER A 134 5.21 -34.11 -2.12
CA SER A 134 4.95 -33.34 -0.92
C SER A 134 5.00 -31.84 -1.22
N HIS A 135 3.90 -31.15 -1.02
CA HIS A 135 3.81 -29.69 -1.06
C HIS A 135 3.03 -29.20 0.14
N TRP A 136 3.37 -28.02 0.64
CA TRP A 136 2.65 -27.34 1.70
C TRP A 136 2.37 -25.90 1.29
N GLN A 137 1.35 -25.31 1.90
CA GLN A 137 0.99 -23.91 1.71
C GLN A 137 0.58 -23.33 3.05
N ASP A 138 1.13 -22.15 3.38
CA ASP A 138 0.81 -21.44 4.62
C ASP A 138 0.97 -19.92 4.43
N ALA A 139 0.32 -19.13 5.30
CA ALA A 139 0.42 -17.67 5.29
C ALA A 139 1.36 -17.22 6.42
N PHE A 140 2.30 -16.33 6.09
CA PHE A 140 3.30 -15.80 7.02
C PHE A 140 3.18 -14.28 7.10
N GLU A 141 3.19 -13.75 8.31
CA GLU A 141 3.29 -12.30 8.54
C GLU A 141 4.76 -11.93 8.80
N LEU A 142 5.33 -11.05 7.96
CA LEU A 142 6.67 -10.52 8.10
C LEU A 142 6.64 -9.05 8.50
N GLN A 143 7.55 -8.68 9.39
CA GLN A 143 7.83 -7.30 9.72
C GLN A 143 9.29 -7.00 9.39
N THR A 144 9.53 -6.37 8.26
CA THR A 144 10.88 -6.04 7.77
C THR A 144 11.32 -4.67 8.31
N GLY A 145 11.69 -4.61 9.61
CA GLY A 145 12.20 -3.39 10.27
C GLY A 145 11.13 -2.60 11.04
N PRO A 146 11.57 -1.67 11.93
CA PRO A 146 10.68 -0.98 12.90
C PRO A 146 9.72 0.05 12.27
N GLU A 147 9.97 0.53 11.06
CA GLU A 147 9.15 1.53 10.34
C GLU A 147 8.56 1.00 9.02
N ARG A 148 8.74 -0.29 8.70
CA ARG A 148 8.22 -0.88 7.46
C ARG A 148 6.88 -1.55 7.68
N ASP A 149 6.04 -1.48 6.66
CA ASP A 149 4.72 -2.11 6.64
C ASP A 149 4.81 -3.62 6.85
N ARG A 150 3.81 -4.18 7.51
CA ARG A 150 3.66 -5.63 7.65
C ARG A 150 3.35 -6.22 6.28
N LEU A 151 4.12 -7.24 5.89
CA LEU A 151 3.88 -8.04 4.69
C LEU A 151 3.19 -9.34 5.08
N THR A 152 2.13 -9.70 4.37
CA THR A 152 1.51 -11.03 4.49
C THR A 152 1.85 -11.82 3.23
N LEU A 153 2.66 -12.87 3.39
CA LEU A 153 3.09 -13.73 2.29
C LEU A 153 2.32 -15.05 2.30
N LEU A 154 1.79 -15.43 1.16
CA LEU A 154 1.31 -16.80 0.94
C LEU A 154 2.46 -17.63 0.39
N VAL A 155 3.00 -18.52 1.21
CA VAL A 155 4.18 -19.33 0.88
C VAL A 155 3.75 -20.75 0.53
N ARG A 156 4.30 -21.26 -0.56
CA ARG A 156 4.18 -22.65 -1.00
C ARG A 156 5.55 -23.28 -1.03
N GLY A 157 5.72 -24.40 -0.37
CA GLY A 157 6.93 -25.18 -0.39
C GLY A 157 6.74 -26.51 -1.07
N ALA A 158 7.72 -26.94 -1.86
CA ALA A 158 7.75 -28.24 -2.51
C ALA A 158 9.13 -28.86 -2.45
N ALA A 159 9.21 -30.19 -2.26
CA ALA A 159 10.45 -30.93 -2.41
C ALA A 159 10.77 -31.13 -3.89
N MET A 160 12.05 -30.95 -4.24
CA MET A 160 12.60 -31.15 -5.58
C MET A 160 13.51 -32.40 -5.60
N PRO A 161 13.88 -32.88 -6.81
CA PRO A 161 14.93 -33.92 -6.93
C PRO A 161 16.23 -33.52 -6.24
N GLN A 162 16.99 -34.50 -5.78
CA GLN A 162 18.26 -34.30 -5.08
C GLN A 162 18.16 -33.59 -3.73
N ASP A 163 17.02 -33.76 -3.06
CA ASP A 163 16.70 -33.15 -1.76
C ASP A 163 16.71 -31.60 -1.76
N ALA A 164 16.66 -30.97 -2.94
CA ALA A 164 16.47 -29.53 -3.06
C ALA A 164 15.05 -29.14 -2.66
N ARG A 165 14.87 -27.89 -2.22
CA ARG A 165 13.59 -27.34 -1.75
C ARG A 165 13.22 -26.13 -2.58
N LEU A 166 11.98 -26.10 -3.08
CA LEU A 166 11.42 -24.95 -3.80
C LEU A 166 10.48 -24.20 -2.89
N MET A 167 10.69 -22.91 -2.75
CA MET A 167 9.77 -21.98 -2.10
C MET A 167 9.25 -20.98 -3.13
N VAL A 168 7.94 -20.88 -3.25
CA VAL A 168 7.23 -19.87 -4.05
C VAL A 168 6.37 -19.06 -3.11
N PHE A 169 6.36 -17.73 -3.23
CA PHE A 169 5.55 -16.89 -2.38
C PHE A 169 4.99 -15.68 -3.13
N ASP A 170 3.78 -15.31 -2.73
CA ASP A 170 3.04 -14.17 -3.24
C ASP A 170 2.79 -13.17 -2.09
N ASP A 171 2.91 -11.88 -2.37
CA ASP A 171 2.44 -10.84 -1.45
C ASP A 171 0.92 -10.71 -1.54
N ILE A 172 0.24 -11.12 -0.47
CA ILE A 172 -1.22 -11.06 -0.35
C ILE A 172 -1.67 -9.99 0.65
N THR A 173 -0.80 -9.06 1.02
CA THR A 173 -1.07 -8.03 2.04
C THR A 173 -2.31 -7.22 1.71
N GLU A 174 -2.41 -6.72 0.47
CA GLU A 174 -3.57 -5.96 0.02
C GLU A 174 -4.85 -6.79 0.01
N LEU A 175 -4.77 -8.05 -0.45
CA LEU A 175 -5.91 -8.96 -0.48
C LEU A 175 -6.46 -9.25 0.92
N VAL A 176 -5.59 -9.60 1.86
CA VAL A 176 -5.97 -9.88 3.26
C VAL A 176 -6.50 -8.61 3.93
N SER A 177 -5.88 -7.46 3.69
CA SER A 177 -6.34 -6.18 4.21
C SER A 177 -7.72 -5.80 3.69
N ALA A 178 -7.98 -6.01 2.40
CA ALA A 178 -9.28 -5.77 1.79
C ALA A 178 -10.36 -6.70 2.36
N GLN A 179 -10.07 -8.00 2.50
CA GLN A 179 -11.01 -8.96 3.11
C GLN A 179 -11.31 -8.61 4.58
N ARG A 180 -10.29 -8.26 5.37
CA ARG A 180 -10.47 -7.82 6.76
C ARG A 180 -11.32 -6.55 6.83
N ALA A 181 -11.10 -5.58 5.94
CA ALA A 181 -11.87 -4.34 5.86
C ALA A 181 -13.33 -4.60 5.49
N GLU A 182 -13.61 -5.50 4.55
CA GLU A 182 -14.96 -5.87 4.14
C GLU A 182 -15.72 -6.58 5.27
N ALA A 183 -15.11 -7.60 5.89
CA ALA A 183 -15.67 -8.31 7.03
C ALA A 183 -15.95 -7.35 8.21
N TRP A 184 -15.02 -6.44 8.50
CA TRP A 184 -15.18 -5.43 9.53
C TRP A 184 -16.31 -4.44 9.21
N SER A 185 -16.46 -4.05 7.95
CA SER A 185 -17.55 -3.18 7.49
C SER A 185 -18.93 -3.79 7.71
N GLU A 186 -19.08 -5.09 7.44
CA GLU A 186 -20.34 -5.80 7.67
C GLU A 186 -20.68 -5.89 9.16
N VAL A 187 -19.70 -6.24 10.00
CA VAL A 187 -19.85 -6.28 11.47
C VAL A 187 -20.25 -4.90 12.00
N ALA A 188 -19.55 -3.84 11.57
CA ALA A 188 -19.84 -2.48 12.00
C ALA A 188 -21.25 -2.02 11.60
N ARG A 189 -21.69 -2.36 10.39
CA ARG A 189 -23.05 -2.08 9.92
C ARG A 189 -24.11 -2.75 10.79
N ARG A 190 -23.90 -4.03 11.08
CA ARG A 190 -24.83 -4.81 11.92
C ARG A 190 -24.89 -4.26 13.34
N LEU A 191 -23.74 -4.00 13.95
CA LEU A 191 -23.64 -3.41 15.28
C LEU A 191 -24.30 -2.01 15.33
N ALA A 192 -24.09 -1.18 14.30
CA ALA A 192 -24.72 0.12 14.23
C ALA A 192 -26.26 0.04 14.23
N HIS A 193 -26.83 -0.91 13.50
CA HIS A 193 -28.27 -1.16 13.52
C HIS A 193 -28.74 -1.70 14.86
N GLU A 194 -28.03 -2.66 15.45
CA GLU A 194 -28.40 -3.26 16.73
C GLU A 194 -28.29 -2.25 17.90
N ILE A 195 -27.37 -1.30 17.85
CA ILE A 195 -27.24 -0.22 18.85
C ILE A 195 -28.33 0.88 18.65
N LYS A 196 -28.66 1.25 17.42
CA LYS A 196 -29.71 2.23 17.14
C LYS A 196 -31.09 1.78 17.58
N ASN A 197 -31.38 0.49 17.48
CA ASN A 197 -32.69 -0.09 17.79
C ASN A 197 -33.15 0.23 19.23
N PRO A 198 -32.37 0.04 20.30
CA PRO A 198 -32.78 0.38 21.65
C PRO A 198 -32.74 1.91 21.93
N LEU A 199 -31.92 2.70 21.23
CA LEU A 199 -31.80 4.12 21.49
C LEU A 199 -33.07 4.91 21.15
N THR A 200 -33.76 4.53 20.08
CA THR A 200 -35.02 5.21 19.68
C THR A 200 -36.14 5.01 20.70
N PRO A 201 -36.44 3.80 21.20
CA PRO A 201 -37.42 3.63 22.30
C PRO A 201 -37.03 4.34 23.60
N ILE A 202 -35.74 4.43 23.95
CA ILE A 202 -35.27 5.16 25.13
C ILE A 202 -35.57 6.64 25.00
N GLN A 203 -35.27 7.27 23.88
CA GLN A 203 -35.58 8.64 23.60
C GLN A 203 -37.09 8.91 23.68
N LEU A 204 -37.87 8.13 22.95
CA LEU A 204 -39.36 8.29 22.95
C LEU A 204 -39.97 8.07 24.33
N SER A 205 -39.42 7.19 25.16
CA SER A 205 -39.88 6.95 26.51
C SER A 205 -39.58 8.15 27.41
N ALA A 206 -38.38 8.73 27.32
CA ALA A 206 -37.99 9.92 28.05
C ALA A 206 -38.89 11.14 27.67
N GLU A 207 -39.09 11.39 26.39
CA GLU A 207 -39.97 12.43 25.89
C GLU A 207 -41.42 12.24 26.32
N ARG A 208 -41.93 10.98 26.30
CA ARG A 208 -43.30 10.65 26.76
C ARG A 208 -43.45 10.89 28.26
N ILE A 209 -42.44 10.58 29.07
CA ILE A 209 -42.46 10.86 30.52
C ILE A 209 -42.55 12.38 30.75
N ALA A 210 -41.73 13.17 30.08
CA ALA A 210 -41.77 14.65 30.17
C ALA A 210 -43.14 15.18 29.79
N HIS A 211 -43.68 14.73 28.67
CA HIS A 211 -44.97 15.20 28.17
C HIS A 211 -46.15 14.82 29.10
N ARG A 212 -46.15 13.62 29.68
CA ARG A 212 -47.26 13.15 30.53
C ARG A 212 -47.20 13.65 31.98
N LEU A 213 -46.01 13.75 32.55
CA LEU A 213 -45.83 14.10 33.95
C LEU A 213 -45.58 15.60 34.14
N GLY A 214 -44.91 16.26 33.19
CA GLY A 214 -44.60 17.70 33.29
C GLY A 214 -45.77 18.57 33.72
N PRO A 215 -46.96 18.50 33.08
CA PRO A 215 -48.11 19.27 33.45
C PRO A 215 -48.71 18.95 34.82
N LYS A 216 -48.32 17.85 35.45
CA LYS A 216 -48.86 17.34 36.75
C LYS A 216 -47.93 17.67 37.93
N LEU A 217 -46.77 18.19 37.68
CA LEU A 217 -45.73 18.45 38.68
C LEU A 217 -45.71 19.93 39.09
N GLY A 218 -45.30 20.20 40.31
CA GLY A 218 -44.99 21.54 40.75
C GLY A 218 -43.75 22.10 40.03
N GLN A 219 -43.60 23.42 40.01
CA GLN A 219 -42.63 24.15 39.20
C GLN A 219 -41.16 23.67 39.40
N ALA A 220 -40.78 23.33 40.63
CA ALA A 220 -39.45 22.82 40.93
C ALA A 220 -39.20 21.39 40.37
N ASP A 221 -40.17 20.48 40.51
CA ASP A 221 -40.10 19.10 40.03
C ASP A 221 -40.20 19.04 38.50
N GLN A 222 -41.03 19.93 37.92
CA GLN A 222 -41.11 20.09 36.46
C GLN A 222 -39.76 20.50 35.84
N ALA A 223 -39.07 21.48 36.44
CA ALA A 223 -37.76 21.93 36.01
C ALA A 223 -36.69 20.82 36.15
N MET A 224 -36.80 20.01 37.21
CA MET A 224 -35.90 18.85 37.41
C MET A 224 -36.14 17.76 36.37
N LEU A 225 -37.43 17.42 36.10
CA LEU A 225 -37.80 16.45 35.08
C LEU A 225 -37.33 16.89 33.69
N ALA A 226 -37.56 18.15 33.33
CA ALA A 226 -37.15 18.72 32.02
C ALA A 226 -35.64 18.57 31.82
N ARG A 227 -34.81 18.97 32.80
CA ARG A 227 -33.34 18.82 32.75
C ARG A 227 -32.90 17.37 32.65
N SER A 228 -33.56 16.45 33.38
CA SER A 228 -33.21 15.02 33.33
C SER A 228 -33.52 14.40 31.96
N VAL A 229 -34.71 14.74 31.40
CA VAL A 229 -35.08 14.27 30.07
C VAL A 229 -34.20 14.87 28.98
N GLU A 230 -33.89 16.14 29.06
CA GLU A 230 -32.94 16.79 28.15
C GLU A 230 -31.59 16.12 28.17
N THR A 231 -31.09 15.79 29.36
CA THR A 231 -29.81 15.04 29.51
C THR A 231 -29.89 13.68 28.84
N ILE A 232 -30.97 12.92 29.02
CA ILE A 232 -31.18 11.60 28.38
C ILE A 232 -31.23 11.75 26.87
N VAL A 233 -32.00 12.68 26.35
CA VAL A 233 -32.17 12.93 24.90
C VAL A 233 -30.84 13.32 24.27
N ASN A 234 -30.09 14.22 24.90
CA ASN A 234 -28.76 14.65 24.43
C ASN A 234 -27.78 13.51 24.42
N GLN A 235 -27.80 12.64 25.46
CA GLN A 235 -26.91 11.46 25.51
C GLN A 235 -27.27 10.43 24.44
N VAL A 236 -28.56 10.18 24.22
CA VAL A 236 -29.04 9.28 23.15
C VAL A 236 -28.63 9.83 21.78
N GLN A 237 -28.76 11.13 21.56
CA GLN A 237 -28.36 11.75 20.30
C GLN A 237 -26.85 11.66 20.08
N SER A 238 -26.03 11.88 21.12
CA SER A 238 -24.58 11.69 21.05
C SER A 238 -24.19 10.25 20.70
N MET A 239 -24.85 9.26 21.29
CA MET A 239 -24.66 7.83 20.95
C MET A 239 -25.05 7.55 19.51
N LYS A 240 -26.17 8.07 19.01
CA LYS A 240 -26.57 7.92 17.59
C LYS A 240 -25.52 8.47 16.63
N THR A 241 -24.95 9.63 16.96
CA THR A 241 -23.86 10.26 16.17
C THR A 241 -22.63 9.38 16.16
N LEU A 242 -22.17 8.93 17.33
CA LEU A 242 -21.03 8.00 17.46
C LEU A 242 -21.18 6.73 16.61
N VAL A 243 -22.38 6.12 16.69
CA VAL A 243 -22.69 4.89 15.94
C VAL A 243 -22.72 5.14 14.44
N ASN A 244 -23.22 6.28 14.00
CA ASN A 244 -23.20 6.67 12.58
C ASN A 244 -21.77 6.87 12.07
N GLU A 245 -20.95 7.64 12.78
CA GLU A 245 -19.55 7.87 12.40
C GLU A 245 -18.74 6.57 12.38
N PHE A 246 -18.97 5.68 13.36
CA PHE A 246 -18.34 4.35 13.38
C PHE A 246 -18.72 3.52 12.13
N ARG A 247 -20.03 3.50 11.79
CA ARG A 247 -20.50 2.82 10.57
C ARG A 247 -19.86 3.41 9.31
N ASP A 248 -19.81 4.74 9.22
CA ASP A 248 -19.30 5.44 8.04
C ASP A 248 -17.78 5.25 7.89
N TYR A 249 -17.04 5.25 9.01
CA TYR A 249 -15.61 4.89 9.03
C TYR A 249 -15.36 3.45 8.54
N ALA A 250 -16.17 2.50 9.00
CA ALA A 250 -16.04 1.10 8.61
C ALA A 250 -16.46 0.82 7.16
N ARG A 251 -17.34 1.66 6.59
CA ARG A 251 -17.97 1.46 5.27
C ARG A 251 -17.32 2.28 4.15
N LEU A 252 -16.24 3.00 4.40
CA LEU A 252 -15.62 3.77 3.32
C LEU A 252 -15.40 2.87 2.09
N PRO A 253 -16.15 3.07 0.99
CA PRO A 253 -15.97 2.29 -0.24
C PRO A 253 -14.63 2.63 -0.87
N ALA A 254 -14.11 1.76 -1.74
CA ALA A 254 -12.92 2.08 -2.53
C ALA A 254 -13.15 3.37 -3.34
N ALA A 255 -12.14 4.25 -3.39
CA ALA A 255 -12.24 5.55 -4.05
C ALA A 255 -12.49 5.40 -5.56
N GLN A 256 -13.49 6.11 -6.08
CA GLN A 256 -13.74 6.25 -7.51
C GLN A 256 -12.98 7.46 -8.05
N LEU A 257 -11.72 7.23 -8.40
CA LEU A 257 -10.82 8.29 -8.80
C LEU A 257 -11.18 8.86 -10.17
N GLY A 258 -11.43 10.17 -10.23
CA GLY A 258 -11.69 10.95 -11.45
C GLY A 258 -10.96 12.28 -11.44
N VAL A 259 -10.97 12.98 -12.57
CA VAL A 259 -10.42 14.36 -12.65
C VAL A 259 -11.32 15.28 -11.85
N LEU A 260 -10.73 16.06 -10.94
CA LEU A 260 -11.45 16.89 -9.97
C LEU A 260 -10.84 18.29 -9.85
N ASP A 261 -11.70 19.30 -9.89
CA ASP A 261 -11.37 20.67 -9.48
C ASP A 261 -11.52 20.78 -7.96
N LEU A 262 -10.39 20.89 -7.27
CA LEU A 262 -10.36 20.97 -5.81
C LEU A 262 -10.97 22.28 -5.29
N ASN A 263 -10.81 23.41 -5.99
CA ASN A 263 -11.37 24.68 -5.59
C ASN A 263 -12.91 24.70 -5.67
N ALA A 264 -13.45 24.11 -6.75
CA ALA A 264 -14.90 23.97 -6.90
C ALA A 264 -15.49 23.10 -5.78
N LEU A 265 -14.83 21.97 -5.43
CA LEU A 265 -15.27 21.12 -4.33
C LEU A 265 -15.18 21.82 -2.97
N VAL A 266 -14.10 22.55 -2.70
CA VAL A 266 -13.94 23.34 -1.46
C VAL A 266 -15.05 24.38 -1.37
N ALA A 267 -15.34 25.13 -2.43
CA ALA A 267 -16.41 26.13 -2.46
C ALA A 267 -17.79 25.52 -2.17
N GLU A 268 -18.09 24.34 -2.76
CA GLU A 268 -19.34 23.59 -2.50
C GLU A 268 -19.49 23.23 -1.01
N VAL A 269 -18.42 22.72 -0.39
CA VAL A 269 -18.47 22.37 1.05
C VAL A 269 -18.58 23.60 1.92
N LEU A 270 -17.83 24.66 1.62
CA LEU A 270 -17.85 25.89 2.41
C LEU A 270 -19.20 26.60 2.33
N ALA A 271 -19.98 26.43 1.27
CA ALA A 271 -21.35 26.96 1.20
C ALA A 271 -22.25 26.41 2.32
N LEU A 272 -21.99 25.26 2.89
CA LEU A 272 -22.71 24.71 4.04
C LEU A 272 -22.42 25.47 5.34
N TYR A 273 -21.38 26.30 5.36
CA TYR A 273 -20.89 27.07 6.50
C TYR A 273 -21.03 28.60 6.25
N ALA A 274 -22.09 29.00 5.55
CA ALA A 274 -22.31 30.40 5.17
C ALA A 274 -22.32 31.33 6.40
N THR A 275 -22.95 30.94 7.51
CA THR A 275 -23.03 31.71 8.75
C THR A 275 -21.63 31.96 9.35
N GLU A 276 -20.75 30.95 9.33
CA GLU A 276 -19.39 31.07 9.83
C GLU A 276 -18.51 31.91 8.90
N GLN A 277 -18.80 31.91 7.60
CA GLN A 277 -18.14 32.77 6.62
C GLN A 277 -18.62 34.25 6.80
N GLU A 278 -19.90 34.50 6.93
CA GLU A 278 -20.47 35.84 7.15
C GLU A 278 -19.97 36.46 8.46
N SER A 279 -19.84 35.65 9.51
CA SER A 279 -19.28 36.10 10.80
C SER A 279 -17.76 36.29 10.78
N GLY A 280 -17.07 35.92 9.68
CA GLY A 280 -15.62 36.00 9.53
C GLY A 280 -14.84 34.92 10.30
N ARG A 281 -15.52 33.97 10.91
CA ARG A 281 -14.91 32.81 11.63
C ARG A 281 -14.36 31.74 10.70
N LEU A 282 -14.83 31.67 9.46
CA LEU A 282 -14.32 30.80 8.42
C LEU A 282 -13.89 31.62 7.20
N ARG A 283 -12.68 31.42 6.71
CA ARG A 283 -12.14 32.13 5.54
C ARG A 283 -11.62 31.17 4.51
N ALA A 284 -11.88 31.44 3.23
CA ALA A 284 -11.32 30.71 2.10
C ALA A 284 -10.20 31.54 1.44
N GLU A 285 -9.05 30.92 1.21
CA GLU A 285 -7.88 31.49 0.57
C GLU A 285 -7.43 30.54 -0.56
N CYS A 286 -8.26 30.43 -1.62
CA CYS A 286 -8.00 29.51 -2.72
C CYS A 286 -7.11 30.16 -3.79
N GLU A 287 -6.07 29.44 -4.22
CA GLU A 287 -5.20 29.87 -5.32
C GLU A 287 -6.00 29.88 -6.64
N PRO A 288 -6.04 31.01 -7.37
CA PRO A 288 -6.67 31.05 -8.68
C PRO A 288 -5.99 30.09 -9.68
N ALA A 289 -6.79 29.42 -10.54
CA ALA A 289 -6.31 28.50 -11.56
C ALA A 289 -5.49 27.33 -10.99
N LEU A 290 -5.93 26.78 -9.86
CA LEU A 290 -5.33 25.58 -9.26
C LEU A 290 -5.40 24.41 -10.25
N PRO A 291 -4.31 23.66 -10.49
CA PRO A 291 -4.32 22.49 -11.35
C PRO A 291 -5.30 21.42 -10.84
N PRO A 292 -6.01 20.71 -11.75
CA PRO A 292 -6.90 19.63 -11.35
C PRO A 292 -6.11 18.45 -10.77
N ILE A 293 -6.73 17.74 -9.84
CA ILE A 293 -6.19 16.53 -9.22
C ILE A 293 -6.97 15.29 -9.66
N VAL A 294 -6.44 14.11 -9.39
CA VAL A 294 -7.17 12.84 -9.51
C VAL A 294 -7.67 12.43 -8.13
N GLY A 295 -8.99 12.39 -7.96
CA GLY A 295 -9.61 12.08 -6.68
C GLY A 295 -11.09 11.72 -6.77
N ASP A 296 -11.65 11.19 -5.67
CA ASP A 296 -13.07 10.92 -5.49
C ASP A 296 -13.74 12.12 -4.84
N ALA A 297 -14.67 12.77 -5.56
CA ALA A 297 -15.37 13.97 -5.09
C ALA A 297 -16.14 13.74 -3.79
N THR A 298 -16.75 12.57 -3.60
CA THR A 298 -17.54 12.25 -2.42
C THR A 298 -16.67 12.10 -1.18
N GLN A 299 -15.59 11.35 -1.31
CA GLN A 299 -14.63 11.15 -0.21
C GLN A 299 -13.91 12.46 0.14
N LEU A 300 -13.44 13.22 -0.84
CA LEU A 300 -12.76 14.49 -0.59
C LEU A 300 -13.68 15.56 -0.02
N ARG A 301 -14.98 15.56 -0.37
CA ARG A 301 -15.99 16.39 0.28
C ARG A 301 -16.07 16.07 1.78
N GLN A 302 -16.04 14.80 2.14
CA GLN A 302 -16.02 14.35 3.54
C GLN A 302 -14.73 14.78 4.26
N VAL A 303 -13.59 14.75 3.57
CA VAL A 303 -12.32 15.25 4.13
C VAL A 303 -12.42 16.73 4.47
N VAL A 304 -12.85 17.57 3.50
CA VAL A 304 -12.99 19.02 3.72
C VAL A 304 -13.95 19.31 4.87
N HIS A 305 -15.12 18.65 4.88
CA HIS A 305 -16.11 18.79 5.95
C HIS A 305 -15.52 18.46 7.34
N ASN A 306 -14.87 17.29 7.47
CA ASN A 306 -14.27 16.86 8.73
C ASN A 306 -13.17 17.81 9.23
N LEU A 307 -12.35 18.34 8.33
CA LEU A 307 -11.28 19.25 8.68
C LEU A 307 -11.83 20.64 9.08
N VAL A 308 -12.80 21.17 8.34
CA VAL A 308 -13.44 22.45 8.63
C VAL A 308 -14.17 22.39 9.98
N GLN A 309 -14.95 21.31 10.21
CA GLN A 309 -15.65 21.13 11.47
C GLN A 309 -14.66 21.03 12.64
N ASN A 310 -13.56 20.30 12.48
CA ASN A 310 -12.54 20.20 13.52
C ASN A 310 -11.88 21.54 13.85
N ALA A 311 -11.62 22.36 12.83
CA ALA A 311 -11.03 23.69 13.00
C ALA A 311 -12.02 24.66 13.67
N LEU A 312 -13.30 24.68 13.26
CA LEU A 312 -14.33 25.49 13.86
C LEU A 312 -14.57 25.12 15.33
N ASP A 313 -14.60 23.82 15.65
CA ASP A 313 -14.71 23.34 17.03
C ASP A 313 -13.52 23.79 17.89
N ALA A 314 -12.30 23.78 17.32
CA ALA A 314 -11.09 24.19 18.05
C ALA A 314 -11.09 25.69 18.41
N VAL A 315 -11.86 26.51 17.69
CA VAL A 315 -11.96 27.95 17.90
C VAL A 315 -13.31 28.38 18.49
N ALA A 316 -14.20 27.44 18.85
CA ALA A 316 -15.55 27.71 19.28
C ALA A 316 -15.63 28.67 20.49
N ASP A 317 -14.76 28.47 21.48
CA ASP A 317 -14.76 29.23 22.74
C ASP A 317 -13.89 30.51 22.68
N ARG A 318 -13.42 30.91 21.48
CA ARG A 318 -12.59 32.12 21.29
C ARG A 318 -13.37 33.22 20.59
N GLU A 319 -13.26 34.45 21.09
CA GLU A 319 -13.83 35.64 20.45
C GLU A 319 -13.12 35.97 19.11
N ASP A 320 -11.79 35.79 19.05
CA ASP A 320 -10.93 35.99 17.88
C ASP A 320 -10.71 34.68 17.08
N GLY A 321 -11.61 33.70 17.28
CA GLY A 321 -11.48 32.38 16.67
C GLY A 321 -11.68 32.40 15.14
N VAL A 322 -10.67 31.95 14.38
CA VAL A 322 -10.72 31.92 12.92
C VAL A 322 -10.16 30.59 12.41
N ALA A 323 -10.93 29.93 11.55
CA ALA A 323 -10.51 28.82 10.72
C ALA A 323 -10.27 29.30 9.29
N ARG A 324 -9.22 28.84 8.64
CA ARG A 324 -8.87 29.17 7.24
C ARG A 324 -8.70 27.90 6.42
N VAL A 325 -9.31 27.87 5.25
CA VAL A 325 -9.13 26.84 4.24
C VAL A 325 -8.32 27.45 3.10
N ARG A 326 -7.17 26.87 2.81
CA ARG A 326 -6.27 27.34 1.75
C ARG A 326 -6.01 26.22 0.77
N THR A 327 -5.96 26.57 -0.51
CA THR A 327 -5.43 25.70 -1.57
C THR A 327 -4.24 26.36 -2.20
N GLU A 328 -3.21 25.58 -2.51
CA GLU A 328 -1.99 26.08 -3.13
C GLU A 328 -1.34 25.03 -4.04
N SER A 329 -0.66 25.47 -5.08
CA SER A 329 0.19 24.63 -5.93
C SER A 329 1.63 24.70 -5.46
N LEU A 330 2.26 23.54 -5.25
CA LEU A 330 3.68 23.44 -4.96
C LEU A 330 4.44 23.15 -6.24
N ARG A 331 5.37 24.06 -6.58
CA ARG A 331 6.25 23.91 -7.74
C ARG A 331 7.70 23.77 -7.27
N ASP A 332 8.51 23.08 -8.06
CA ASP A 332 9.95 22.99 -7.80
C ASP A 332 10.69 24.25 -8.33
N GLU A 333 11.99 24.27 -8.14
CA GLU A 333 12.87 25.37 -8.58
C GLU A 333 12.82 25.61 -10.10
N ARG A 334 12.33 24.65 -10.87
CA ARG A 334 12.18 24.71 -12.33
C ARG A 334 10.77 25.14 -12.77
N GLY A 335 9.85 25.35 -11.81
CA GLY A 335 8.46 25.70 -12.08
C GLY A 335 7.55 24.50 -12.29
N ASP A 336 8.07 23.26 -12.21
CA ASP A 336 7.27 22.04 -12.41
C ASP A 336 6.35 21.77 -11.22
N LEU A 337 5.10 21.37 -11.51
CA LEU A 337 4.11 21.06 -10.50
C LEU A 337 4.52 19.80 -9.71
N ARG A 338 4.73 19.93 -8.42
CA ARG A 338 5.08 18.84 -7.50
C ARG A 338 3.88 18.29 -6.75
N ALA A 339 3.01 19.17 -6.30
CA ALA A 339 1.80 18.79 -5.57
C ALA A 339 0.78 19.92 -5.60
N VAL A 340 -0.49 19.57 -5.47
CA VAL A 340 -1.58 20.45 -5.08
C VAL A 340 -1.86 20.19 -3.62
N ARG A 341 -1.96 21.25 -2.82
CA ARG A 341 -2.12 21.14 -1.38
C ARG A 341 -3.41 21.80 -0.92
N LEU A 342 -4.15 21.09 -0.07
CA LEU A 342 -5.25 21.61 0.74
C LEU A 342 -4.75 21.79 2.17
N LEU A 343 -4.94 22.95 2.74
CA LEU A 343 -4.61 23.28 4.12
C LEU A 343 -5.85 23.75 4.86
N VAL A 344 -6.04 23.24 6.07
CA VAL A 344 -7.01 23.80 7.01
C VAL A 344 -6.24 24.22 8.26
N ILE A 345 -6.37 25.48 8.60
CA ILE A 345 -5.57 26.18 9.61
C ILE A 345 -6.53 26.83 10.61
N ASP A 346 -6.30 26.64 11.89
CA ASP A 346 -7.04 27.30 12.97
C ASP A 346 -6.07 28.08 13.87
N ASN A 347 -6.61 29.07 14.60
CA ASN A 347 -5.88 29.78 15.64
C ASN A 347 -6.28 29.30 17.05
N GLY A 348 -6.76 28.06 17.18
CA GLY A 348 -7.15 27.42 18.43
C GLY A 348 -5.98 27.10 19.37
N PRO A 349 -6.19 26.21 20.34
CA PRO A 349 -5.16 25.80 21.29
C PRO A 349 -4.04 24.93 20.67
N GLY A 350 -4.29 24.35 19.47
CA GLY A 350 -3.44 23.33 18.86
C GLY A 350 -3.62 21.96 19.50
N PHE A 351 -2.76 21.02 19.12
CA PHE A 351 -2.75 19.64 19.61
C PHE A 351 -1.72 19.49 20.76
N ALA A 352 -2.08 18.78 21.81
CA ALA A 352 -1.10 18.34 22.80
C ALA A 352 -0.09 17.35 22.18
N ASP A 353 1.18 17.41 22.54
CA ASP A 353 2.26 16.60 21.94
C ASP A 353 1.97 15.09 21.96
N LYS A 354 1.35 14.60 23.04
CA LYS A 354 0.95 13.20 23.18
C LYS A 354 -0.13 12.80 22.15
N VAL A 355 -1.03 13.72 21.83
CA VAL A 355 -2.12 13.51 20.88
C VAL A 355 -1.63 13.66 19.46
N LEU A 356 -0.73 14.62 19.20
CA LEU A 356 -0.19 14.89 17.88
C LEU A 356 0.44 13.63 17.23
N LYS A 357 1.13 12.82 18.03
CA LYS A 357 1.76 11.57 17.56
C LYS A 357 0.73 10.49 17.18
N ARG A 358 -0.48 10.57 17.72
CA ARG A 358 -1.55 9.59 17.57
C ARG A 358 -2.81 10.18 16.96
N ALA A 359 -2.71 11.37 16.38
CA ALA A 359 -3.86 12.15 15.90
C ALA A 359 -4.71 11.45 14.84
N PHE A 360 -4.14 10.47 14.16
CA PHE A 360 -4.80 9.68 13.11
C PHE A 360 -5.32 8.32 13.59
N GLU A 361 -5.02 7.95 14.84
CA GLU A 361 -5.57 6.71 15.40
C GLU A 361 -7.05 6.90 15.74
N PRO A 362 -7.91 5.91 15.45
CA PRO A 362 -9.32 5.97 15.83
C PRO A 362 -9.50 6.16 17.33
N TYR A 363 -10.55 6.91 17.71
CA TYR A 363 -10.93 7.19 19.10
C TYR A 363 -9.94 8.07 19.89
N VAL A 364 -8.94 8.65 19.25
CA VAL A 364 -8.04 9.62 19.89
C VAL A 364 -8.66 11.01 19.78
N THR A 365 -9.05 11.60 20.90
CA THR A 365 -9.65 12.94 20.98
C THR A 365 -9.33 13.64 22.29
N THR A 366 -9.22 14.94 22.26
CA THR A 366 -9.16 15.83 23.45
C THR A 366 -10.51 16.50 23.74
N LYS A 367 -11.48 16.36 22.85
CA LYS A 367 -12.79 16.99 22.96
C LYS A 367 -13.72 16.12 23.82
N SER A 368 -14.43 16.73 24.78
CA SER A 368 -15.39 16.02 25.64
C SER A 368 -16.57 15.39 24.87
N LYS A 369 -16.93 15.94 23.72
CA LYS A 369 -17.99 15.47 22.84
C LYS A 369 -17.48 14.91 21.51
N GLY A 370 -16.17 14.82 21.32
CA GLY A 370 -15.55 14.34 20.09
C GLY A 370 -15.46 12.82 20.07
N THR A 371 -15.74 12.20 18.93
CA THR A 371 -15.67 10.75 18.72
C THR A 371 -14.26 10.26 18.49
N GLY A 372 -13.35 11.15 18.02
CA GLY A 372 -11.98 10.79 17.64
C GLY A 372 -11.90 10.03 16.31
N LEU A 373 -12.97 9.99 15.51
CA LEU A 373 -12.99 9.29 14.21
C LEU A 373 -12.72 10.22 13.04
N GLY A 374 -12.97 11.52 13.15
CA GLY A 374 -12.86 12.46 12.03
C GLY A 374 -11.48 12.46 11.35
N LEU A 375 -10.37 12.55 12.11
CA LEU A 375 -9.01 12.53 11.55
C LEU A 375 -8.61 11.13 11.08
N ALA A 376 -9.13 10.06 11.66
CA ALA A 376 -8.92 8.69 11.19
C ALA A 376 -9.58 8.45 9.81
N VAL A 377 -10.79 9.00 9.61
CA VAL A 377 -11.47 9.02 8.29
C VAL A 377 -10.63 9.78 7.28
N VAL A 378 -10.15 10.98 7.63
CA VAL A 378 -9.29 11.80 6.76
C VAL A 378 -8.02 11.04 6.37
N LYS A 379 -7.38 10.34 7.31
CA LYS A 379 -6.19 9.54 7.05
C LYS A 379 -6.47 8.41 6.07
N LYS A 380 -7.54 7.64 6.29
CA LYS A 380 -7.93 6.54 5.40
C LYS A 380 -8.20 7.03 3.97
N ILE A 381 -8.96 8.12 3.82
CA ILE A 381 -9.23 8.72 2.51
C ILE A 381 -7.95 9.26 1.87
N ALA A 382 -7.07 9.91 2.63
CA ALA A 382 -5.79 10.39 2.13
C ALA A 382 -4.93 9.24 1.58
N ASP A 383 -4.88 8.10 2.27
CA ASP A 383 -4.14 6.91 1.85
C ASP A 383 -4.70 6.33 0.55
N GLU A 384 -6.03 6.22 0.41
CA GLU A 384 -6.68 5.74 -0.82
C GLU A 384 -6.42 6.67 -2.03
N HIS A 385 -6.20 7.96 -1.79
CA HIS A 385 -5.83 8.94 -2.82
C HIS A 385 -4.32 9.06 -3.06
N GLY A 386 -3.49 8.30 -2.33
CA GLY A 386 -2.04 8.46 -2.36
C GLY A 386 -1.58 9.86 -1.91
N ALA A 387 -2.41 10.57 -1.14
CA ALA A 387 -2.15 11.92 -0.66
C ALA A 387 -1.33 11.89 0.64
N ARG A 388 -0.38 12.82 0.75
CA ARG A 388 0.41 12.96 1.98
C ARG A 388 -0.32 13.83 2.98
N LEU A 389 -0.73 13.25 4.10
CA LEU A 389 -1.39 13.94 5.21
C LEU A 389 -0.35 14.34 6.27
N ARG A 390 -0.42 15.60 6.74
CA ARG A 390 0.40 16.12 7.85
C ARG A 390 -0.44 16.95 8.80
N VAL A 391 -0.15 16.82 10.10
CA VAL A 391 -0.70 17.66 11.18
C VAL A 391 0.46 18.31 11.91
N ALA A 392 0.35 19.60 12.20
CA ALA A 392 1.36 20.33 12.95
C ALA A 392 0.75 21.48 13.75
N ASN A 393 1.35 21.83 14.86
CA ASN A 393 1.04 23.06 15.58
C ASN A 393 1.75 24.24 14.92
N LEU A 394 1.10 25.39 14.77
CA LEU A 394 1.67 26.58 14.11
C LEU A 394 2.94 27.08 14.79
N GLY A 395 3.01 27.01 16.11
CA GLY A 395 4.22 27.36 16.86
C GLY A 395 5.43 26.47 16.58
N ALA A 396 5.23 25.20 16.21
CA ALA A 396 6.29 24.30 15.78
C ALA A 396 6.75 24.61 14.34
N LEU A 397 5.81 24.94 13.46
CA LEU A 397 6.10 25.33 12.07
C LEU A 397 6.87 26.66 12.02
N ALA A 398 6.48 27.64 12.83
CA ALA A 398 7.17 28.93 12.92
C ALA A 398 8.60 28.75 13.43
N ARG A 399 8.84 27.86 14.40
CA ARG A 399 10.19 27.55 14.89
C ARG A 399 11.05 26.83 13.86
N ALA A 400 10.48 25.98 13.04
CA ALA A 400 11.19 25.27 11.97
C ALA A 400 11.53 26.18 10.78
N ALA A 401 10.75 27.24 10.55
CA ALA A 401 10.95 28.19 9.44
C ALA A 401 11.87 29.35 9.82
N ALA A 402 11.95 29.71 11.12
CA ALA A 402 12.83 30.74 11.61
C ALA A 402 14.11 30.08 12.17
N ASP A 403 15.24 30.21 11.45
CA ASP A 403 16.55 29.85 12.00
C ASP A 403 16.74 30.50 13.38
N SER A 404 16.42 29.78 14.46
CA SER A 404 16.74 29.97 15.88
C SER A 404 16.34 31.28 16.61
N GLN A 405 15.46 32.15 16.10
CA GLN A 405 15.09 33.39 16.79
C GLN A 405 13.60 33.70 16.93
N ALA A 406 12.73 32.71 17.08
CA ALA A 406 11.34 32.99 17.43
C ALA A 406 11.20 33.22 18.96
N GLY A 407 10.91 34.45 19.33
CA GLY A 407 10.63 34.90 20.70
C GLY A 407 9.37 34.23 21.31
N PRO A 408 9.00 34.52 22.56
CA PRO A 408 7.90 33.86 23.32
C PRO A 408 6.50 34.03 22.74
N SER A 409 6.31 34.69 21.62
CA SER A 409 5.02 34.92 20.93
C SER A 409 4.81 34.03 19.70
N ALA A 410 5.13 32.74 19.78
CA ALA A 410 4.84 31.81 18.69
C ALA A 410 3.32 31.74 18.42
N PRO A 411 2.86 31.74 17.13
CA PRO A 411 1.45 31.67 16.79
C PRO A 411 0.83 30.39 17.36
N ARG A 412 -0.31 30.56 18.05
CA ARG A 412 -1.10 29.41 18.53
C ARG A 412 -1.99 28.91 17.42
N GLY A 413 -2.29 27.60 17.45
CA GLY A 413 -3.19 26.97 16.50
C GLY A 413 -2.61 25.70 15.90
N ALA A 414 -3.39 25.08 15.05
CA ALA A 414 -3.00 23.88 14.31
C ALA A 414 -3.18 24.08 12.80
N GLN A 415 -2.48 23.25 12.08
CA GLN A 415 -2.58 23.11 10.64
C GLN A 415 -2.67 21.64 10.27
N VAL A 416 -3.66 21.29 9.46
CA VAL A 416 -3.77 19.99 8.79
C VAL A 416 -3.60 20.24 7.29
N SER A 417 -2.71 19.48 6.66
CA SER A 417 -2.43 19.62 5.24
C SER A 417 -2.47 18.29 4.51
N LEU A 418 -3.17 18.26 3.36
CA LEU A 418 -3.16 17.16 2.38
C LEU A 418 -2.43 17.63 1.13
N SER A 419 -1.48 16.82 0.66
CA SER A 419 -0.73 17.09 -0.56
C SER A 419 -0.99 15.97 -1.57
N PHE A 420 -1.57 16.32 -2.71
CA PHE A 420 -1.90 15.45 -3.83
C PHE A 420 -0.80 15.54 -4.87
N SER A 421 -0.23 14.41 -5.28
CA SER A 421 0.79 14.29 -6.33
C SER A 421 0.29 13.50 -7.55
N ASN A 422 -0.99 13.12 -7.57
CA ASN A 422 -1.61 12.40 -8.66
C ASN A 422 -2.40 13.37 -9.54
N PHE A 423 -1.93 13.57 -10.79
CA PHE A 423 -2.49 14.52 -11.75
C PHE A 423 -3.04 13.80 -12.99
N PRO A 424 -3.97 14.44 -13.73
CA PRO A 424 -4.46 13.92 -15.01
C PRO A 424 -3.32 13.66 -16.02
N PRO A 425 -3.48 12.72 -16.99
CA PRO A 425 -2.44 12.35 -17.94
C PRO A 425 -1.84 13.50 -18.75
N ALA A 426 -2.63 14.51 -19.10
CA ALA A 426 -2.17 15.68 -19.84
C ALA A 426 -1.14 16.51 -19.04
N GLU A 427 -1.33 16.64 -17.75
CA GLU A 427 -0.41 17.35 -16.86
C GLU A 427 0.77 16.49 -16.43
N ARG A 428 0.59 15.15 -16.31
CA ARG A 428 1.71 14.22 -16.15
C ARG A 428 2.67 14.25 -17.34
N ALA A 429 2.16 14.38 -18.55
CA ALA A 429 2.98 14.48 -19.76
C ALA A 429 3.81 15.78 -19.76
N ALA A 430 3.25 16.91 -19.30
CA ALA A 430 3.96 18.17 -19.16
C ALA A 430 5.08 18.10 -18.11
N VAL A 431 4.79 17.50 -16.95
CA VAL A 431 5.78 17.27 -15.87
C VAL A 431 6.88 16.31 -16.33
N SER A 432 6.53 15.23 -17.05
CA SER A 432 7.49 14.24 -17.56
C SER A 432 8.35 14.79 -18.69
N ALA A 433 7.81 15.62 -19.60
CA ALA A 433 8.54 16.23 -20.69
C ALA A 433 9.55 17.28 -20.17
N ALA A 434 9.16 18.08 -19.17
CA ALA A 434 10.06 19.03 -18.51
C ALA A 434 11.20 18.31 -17.77
N ALA A 435 10.92 17.18 -17.09
CA ALA A 435 11.94 16.36 -16.44
C ALA A 435 12.91 15.68 -17.42
N ALA A 436 12.45 15.32 -18.63
CA ALA A 436 13.29 14.76 -19.70
C ALA A 436 14.19 15.82 -20.36
N ALA A 437 13.66 17.01 -20.61
CA ALA A 437 14.43 18.15 -21.17
C ALA A 437 15.53 18.65 -20.23
N SER A 438 15.46 18.33 -18.95
CA SER A 438 16.42 18.70 -17.92
C SER A 438 17.58 17.70 -17.76
N ARG A 439 17.49 16.52 -18.41
CA ARG A 439 18.54 15.49 -18.40
C ARG A 439 19.36 15.43 -19.70
N ALA A 440 18.95 16.20 -20.71
CA ALA A 440 19.70 16.45 -21.95
C ALA A 440 20.47 17.76 -21.85
#